data_01bb1bb10d7553e5b2c99a694bbb2ec1
#
_entry.id   01bb1bb10d7553e5b2c99a694bbb2ec1
#
_cell.length_a   1.000
_cell.length_b   1.000
_cell.length_c   1.000
_cell.angle_alpha   90.00
_cell.angle_beta   90.00
_cell.angle_gamma   90.00
#
_symmetry.space_group_name_H-M   'P 1'
#
loop_
_entity.id
_entity.type
_entity.pdbx_description
1 polymer ?
#
loop_
_entity_poly.entity_id
_entity_poly.type
_entity_poly.pdbx_seq_one_letter_code
_entity_poly.pdbx_strand_id
1 'polypeptide(L)'
;SFASIGQHKAVAVIFGIKLSGTITWLLWRTLYLGMLPGLAAKVRVMLNWLLDHFFSRSTVQVQQVERPAVRNVRFSKGDVVFRPGMLADGFYTVLSGSFKLDIDDPDGGEPYQRVLEPGDHFGERVIFGEDLRVGHVTAQEDSYCMVIEREDFLHFATCFKFLEDYFKNYINGYFPENLRP
;
A
#
# COMPACT_ATOMS: atom_id res chain seq x y z
N SER A 1 -21.82 -30.06 23.65
CA SER A 1 -21.02 -28.96 23.08
C SER A 1 -20.55 -29.36 21.68
N PHE A 2 -20.58 -28.39 20.77
CA PHE A 2 -20.11 -28.55 19.38
C PHE A 2 -18.99 -27.55 19.10
N ALA A 3 -17.97 -27.97 18.39
CA ALA A 3 -16.92 -27.10 17.88
C ALA A 3 -16.60 -27.50 16.42
N SER A 4 -16.58 -26.53 15.50
CA SER A 4 -16.16 -26.71 14.11
C SER A 4 -14.67 -26.36 13.97
N ILE A 5 -13.89 -27.27 13.41
CA ILE A 5 -12.44 -27.12 13.23
C ILE A 5 -12.13 -27.20 11.74
N GLY A 6 -12.28 -26.08 11.01
CA GLY A 6 -11.96 -26.01 9.59
C GLY A 6 -12.97 -26.63 8.64
N GLN A 7 -12.56 -26.79 7.36
CA GLN A 7 -13.42 -27.34 6.31
C GLN A 7 -13.73 -28.83 6.58
N HIS A 8 -15.03 -29.17 6.68
CA HIS A 8 -15.56 -30.53 6.79
C HIS A 8 -15.18 -31.31 8.06
N LYS A 9 -14.63 -30.67 9.09
CA LYS A 9 -14.31 -31.34 10.38
C LYS A 9 -14.97 -30.62 11.55
N ALA A 10 -15.68 -31.36 12.38
CA ALA A 10 -16.26 -30.89 13.62
C ALA A 10 -16.08 -31.95 14.72
N VAL A 11 -16.07 -31.48 15.96
CA VAL A 11 -16.03 -32.32 17.14
C VAL A 11 -17.26 -31.99 17.99
N ALA A 12 -17.97 -33.00 18.42
CA ALA A 12 -19.12 -32.85 19.29
C ALA A 12 -19.10 -33.88 20.40
N VAL A 13 -19.63 -33.47 21.57
CA VAL A 13 -19.93 -34.39 22.67
C VAL A 13 -21.43 -34.35 22.90
N ILE A 14 -22.12 -35.44 22.59
CA ILE A 14 -23.56 -35.60 22.70
C ILE A 14 -23.83 -36.79 23.61
N PHE A 15 -24.54 -36.60 24.72
CA PHE A 15 -24.83 -37.62 25.71
C PHE A 15 -23.63 -38.46 26.19
N GLY A 16 -22.45 -37.81 26.32
CA GLY A 16 -21.22 -38.48 26.74
C GLY A 16 -20.44 -39.18 25.61
N ILE A 17 -20.99 -39.26 24.40
CA ILE A 17 -20.34 -39.87 23.24
C ILE A 17 -19.56 -38.78 22.48
N LYS A 18 -18.28 -39.02 22.26
CA LYS A 18 -17.39 -38.13 21.47
C LYS A 18 -17.52 -38.48 19.99
N LEU A 19 -18.07 -37.57 19.20
CA LEU A 19 -18.21 -37.69 17.77
C LEU A 19 -17.21 -36.73 17.09
N SER A 20 -16.57 -37.18 16.02
CA SER A 20 -15.63 -36.37 15.26
C SER A 20 -15.70 -36.66 13.76
N GLY A 21 -15.29 -35.70 12.94
CA GLY A 21 -15.21 -35.83 11.50
C GLY A 21 -16.41 -35.28 10.73
N THR A 22 -16.57 -35.74 9.47
CA THR A 22 -17.56 -35.23 8.52
C THR A 22 -19.00 -35.46 8.95
N ILE A 23 -19.28 -36.59 9.61
CA ILE A 23 -20.63 -36.92 10.12
C ILE A 23 -21.04 -35.91 11.19
N THR A 24 -20.16 -35.61 12.12
CA THR A 24 -20.39 -34.60 13.18
C THR A 24 -20.61 -33.21 12.60
N TRP A 25 -19.85 -32.87 11.56
CA TRP A 25 -19.99 -31.62 10.82
C TRP A 25 -21.34 -31.52 10.13
N LEU A 26 -21.79 -32.59 9.46
CA LEU A 26 -23.11 -32.66 8.81
C LEU A 26 -24.25 -32.52 9.82
N LEU A 27 -24.14 -33.21 10.94
CA LEU A 27 -25.13 -33.20 12.01
C LEU A 27 -25.27 -31.81 12.64
N TRP A 28 -24.15 -31.13 12.87
CA TRP A 28 -24.14 -29.74 13.35
C TRP A 28 -24.82 -28.81 12.33
N ARG A 29 -24.50 -28.99 11.07
CA ARG A 29 -25.02 -28.18 9.96
C ARG A 29 -26.53 -28.34 9.81
N THR A 30 -27.06 -29.58 9.96
CA THR A 30 -28.49 -29.86 9.90
C THR A 30 -29.24 -29.27 11.09
N LEU A 31 -28.67 -29.37 12.30
CA LEU A 31 -29.21 -28.74 13.50
C LEU A 31 -29.30 -27.22 13.35
N TYR A 32 -28.25 -26.60 12.83
CA TYR A 32 -28.21 -25.16 12.60
C TYR A 32 -29.26 -24.72 11.57
N LEU A 33 -29.45 -25.51 10.51
CA LEU A 33 -30.50 -25.28 9.50
C LEU A 33 -31.90 -25.35 10.12
N GLY A 34 -32.11 -26.27 11.07
CA GLY A 34 -33.36 -26.39 11.84
C GLY A 34 -33.71 -25.15 12.66
N MET A 35 -32.70 -24.49 13.22
CA MET A 35 -32.83 -23.30 14.07
C MET A 35 -33.09 -22.00 13.29
N LEU A 36 -32.85 -21.99 11.98
CA LEU A 36 -33.08 -20.79 11.16
C LEU A 36 -34.57 -20.48 11.02
N PRO A 37 -35.03 -19.28 11.32
CA PRO A 37 -36.41 -18.88 11.10
C PRO A 37 -36.66 -18.63 9.62
N GLY A 38 -37.73 -19.24 9.06
CA GLY A 38 -38.20 -19.02 7.71
C GLY A 38 -37.64 -19.98 6.65
N LEU A 39 -38.53 -20.43 5.78
CA LEU A 39 -38.22 -21.37 4.69
C LEU A 39 -37.23 -20.78 3.67
N ALA A 40 -37.37 -19.50 3.36
CA ALA A 40 -36.51 -18.82 2.40
C ALA A 40 -35.03 -18.78 2.86
N ALA A 41 -34.78 -18.55 4.15
CA ALA A 41 -33.44 -18.59 4.72
C ALA A 41 -32.82 -19.99 4.64
N LYS A 42 -33.62 -21.03 4.93
CA LYS A 42 -33.18 -22.42 4.85
C LYS A 42 -32.78 -22.81 3.43
N VAL A 43 -33.61 -22.44 2.44
CA VAL A 43 -33.34 -22.71 1.02
C VAL A 43 -32.08 -21.99 0.54
N ARG A 44 -31.88 -20.72 0.93
CA ARG A 44 -30.69 -19.95 0.58
C ARG A 44 -29.41 -20.58 1.13
N VAL A 45 -29.44 -21.02 2.39
CA VAL A 45 -28.28 -21.68 3.02
C VAL A 45 -28.01 -23.04 2.38
N MET A 46 -29.02 -23.83 2.04
CA MET A 46 -28.86 -25.10 1.33
C MET A 46 -28.27 -24.90 -0.06
N LEU A 47 -28.75 -23.91 -0.82
CA LEU A 47 -28.20 -23.57 -2.14
C LEU A 47 -26.75 -23.15 -2.06
N ASN A 48 -26.37 -22.30 -1.10
CA ASN A 48 -24.98 -21.94 -0.88
C ASN A 48 -24.09 -23.16 -0.58
N TRP A 49 -24.58 -24.11 0.20
CA TRP A 49 -23.82 -25.31 0.51
C TRP A 49 -23.66 -26.24 -0.70
N LEU A 50 -24.70 -26.31 -1.54
CA LEU A 50 -24.65 -27.07 -2.78
C LEU A 50 -23.64 -26.44 -3.75
N LEU A 51 -23.69 -25.12 -3.90
CA LEU A 51 -22.72 -24.38 -4.73
C LEU A 51 -21.28 -24.51 -4.19
N ASP A 52 -21.08 -24.41 -2.88
CA ASP A 52 -19.76 -24.61 -2.26
C ASP A 52 -19.21 -26.04 -2.46
N HIS A 53 -20.10 -27.03 -2.65
CA HIS A 53 -19.68 -28.40 -2.89
C HIS A 53 -19.28 -28.64 -4.37
N PHE A 54 -20.02 -28.02 -5.31
CA PHE A 54 -19.75 -28.15 -6.75
C PHE A 54 -18.69 -27.16 -7.26
N PHE A 55 -18.65 -25.99 -6.68
CA PHE A 55 -17.65 -24.96 -7.01
C PHE A 55 -16.69 -24.87 -5.83
N SER A 56 -15.55 -25.58 -5.93
CA SER A 56 -14.45 -25.34 -4.99
C SER A 56 -14.15 -23.85 -4.99
N ARG A 57 -14.45 -23.16 -3.88
CA ARG A 57 -13.97 -21.79 -3.69
C ARG A 57 -12.44 -21.83 -3.77
N SER A 58 -11.88 -21.42 -4.89
CA SER A 58 -10.52 -20.91 -4.88
C SER A 58 -10.60 -19.67 -3.99
N THR A 59 -10.31 -19.84 -2.72
CA THR A 59 -9.97 -18.73 -1.84
C THR A 59 -8.68 -18.16 -2.39
N VAL A 60 -8.82 -17.24 -3.35
CA VAL A 60 -7.76 -16.28 -3.61
C VAL A 60 -7.69 -15.49 -2.30
N GLN A 61 -6.85 -15.96 -1.38
CA GLN A 61 -6.31 -15.09 -0.35
C GLN A 61 -5.48 -14.08 -1.13
N VAL A 62 -6.12 -13.01 -1.57
CA VAL A 62 -5.43 -11.76 -1.80
C VAL A 62 -4.96 -11.38 -0.39
N GLN A 63 -3.76 -11.84 -0.01
CA GLN A 63 -2.99 -11.11 0.96
C GLN A 63 -2.79 -9.75 0.30
N GLN A 64 -3.72 -8.84 0.54
CA GLN A 64 -3.38 -7.45 0.54
C GLN A 64 -2.34 -7.34 1.66
N VAL A 65 -1.08 -7.46 1.28
CA VAL A 65 -0.01 -6.86 2.04
C VAL A 65 -0.39 -5.39 1.97
N GLU A 66 -1.08 -4.91 3.00
CA GLU A 66 -1.28 -3.47 3.22
C GLU A 66 0.14 -2.92 3.39
N ARG A 67 0.74 -2.56 2.27
CA ARG A 67 1.98 -1.79 2.30
C ARG A 67 1.57 -0.47 2.94
N PRO A 68 2.16 -0.07 4.04
CA PRO A 68 1.84 1.23 4.61
C PRO A 68 2.11 2.26 3.51
N ALA A 69 1.11 3.09 3.20
CA ALA A 69 1.21 4.17 2.22
C ALA A 69 2.41 5.09 2.49
N VAL A 70 2.88 5.10 3.73
CA VAL A 70 4.02 5.87 4.22
C VAL A 70 5.01 4.93 4.87
N ARG A 71 6.27 4.98 4.44
CA ARG A 71 7.36 4.19 5.02
C ARG A 71 8.57 5.06 5.33
N ASN A 72 9.33 4.68 6.35
CA ASN A 72 10.62 5.31 6.64
C ASN A 72 11.73 4.47 6.01
N VAL A 73 12.62 5.14 5.29
CA VAL A 73 13.77 4.53 4.61
C VAL A 73 15.04 5.17 5.13
N ARG A 74 16.04 4.34 5.44
CA ARG A 74 17.38 4.78 5.79
C ARG A 74 18.27 4.75 4.57
N PHE A 75 19.08 5.78 4.42
CA PHE A 75 20.15 5.89 3.44
C PHE A 75 21.48 6.08 4.16
N SER A 76 22.48 5.34 3.77
CA SER A 76 23.85 5.54 4.25
C SER A 76 24.53 6.64 3.46
N LYS A 77 25.55 7.25 4.04
CA LYS A 77 26.37 8.24 3.35
C LYS A 77 26.85 7.74 1.99
N GLY A 78 26.55 8.48 0.93
CA GLY A 78 26.91 8.15 -0.46
C GLY A 78 25.85 7.31 -1.20
N ASP A 79 24.81 6.86 -0.54
CA ASP A 79 23.72 6.15 -1.22
C ASP A 79 23.01 7.09 -2.19
N VAL A 80 22.76 6.58 -3.39
CA VAL A 80 21.98 7.27 -4.42
C VAL A 80 20.52 6.90 -4.27
N VAL A 81 19.67 7.91 -4.03
CA VAL A 81 18.22 7.71 -3.92
C VAL A 81 17.62 7.46 -5.29
N PHE A 82 17.92 8.32 -6.25
CA PHE A 82 17.53 8.17 -7.66
C PHE A 82 18.46 8.97 -8.60
N ARG A 83 18.36 8.69 -9.89
CA ARG A 83 19.13 9.34 -10.96
C ARG A 83 18.18 9.86 -12.04
N PRO A 84 18.62 10.84 -12.86
CA PRO A 84 17.87 11.28 -14.03
C PRO A 84 17.48 10.10 -14.93
N GLY A 85 16.27 10.12 -15.47
CA GLY A 85 15.72 9.08 -16.33
C GLY A 85 15.17 7.84 -15.62
N MET A 86 15.31 7.70 -14.30
CA MET A 86 14.61 6.66 -13.52
C MET A 86 13.12 6.98 -13.43
N LEU A 87 12.30 5.93 -13.35
CA LEU A 87 10.88 6.10 -13.06
C LEU A 87 10.69 6.71 -11.67
N ALA A 88 9.78 7.67 -11.59
CA ALA A 88 9.44 8.33 -10.35
C ALA A 88 8.57 7.40 -9.49
N ASP A 89 9.17 6.79 -8.49
CA ASP A 89 8.61 5.75 -7.62
C ASP A 89 7.86 6.29 -6.40
N GLY A 90 8.13 7.55 -6.01
CA GLY A 90 7.50 8.15 -4.85
C GLY A 90 7.95 9.58 -4.55
N PHE A 91 7.38 10.10 -3.50
CA PHE A 91 7.67 11.39 -2.90
C PHE A 91 8.42 11.19 -1.60
N TYR A 92 9.39 12.05 -1.33
CA TYR A 92 10.31 11.94 -0.21
C TYR A 92 10.30 13.20 0.65
N THR A 93 10.31 13.01 1.97
CA THR A 93 10.52 14.08 2.96
C THR A 93 11.72 13.72 3.83
N VAL A 94 12.66 14.62 3.98
CA VAL A 94 13.84 14.42 4.84
C VAL A 94 13.40 14.50 6.30
N LEU A 95 13.64 13.44 7.07
CA LEU A 95 13.37 13.39 8.51
C LEU A 95 14.63 13.74 9.32
N SER A 96 15.78 13.26 8.88
CA SER A 96 17.08 13.55 9.50
C SER A 96 18.21 13.32 8.50
N GLY A 97 19.35 13.94 8.75
CA GLY A 97 20.49 13.95 7.85
C GLY A 97 20.32 14.95 6.71
N SER A 98 21.09 14.78 5.64
CA SER A 98 21.10 15.70 4.50
C SER A 98 21.31 14.97 3.18
N PHE A 99 20.73 15.51 2.10
CA PHE A 99 20.87 15.00 0.75
C PHE A 99 21.32 16.11 -0.18
N LYS A 100 22.08 15.74 -1.20
CA LYS A 100 22.45 16.62 -2.29
C LYS A 100 21.56 16.33 -3.49
N LEU A 101 20.89 17.36 -3.98
CA LEU A 101 20.15 17.36 -5.24
C LEU A 101 20.99 18.06 -6.29
N ASP A 102 21.26 17.37 -7.39
CA ASP A 102 21.91 17.90 -8.58
C ASP A 102 20.93 17.76 -9.77
N ILE A 103 20.68 18.84 -10.49
CA ILE A 103 19.85 18.85 -11.72
C ILE A 103 20.67 19.51 -12.82
N ASP A 104 20.88 18.78 -13.91
CA ASP A 104 21.57 19.33 -15.09
C ASP A 104 20.68 20.37 -15.77
N ASP A 105 21.29 21.47 -16.21
CA ASP A 105 20.58 22.48 -17.00
C ASP A 105 20.37 21.95 -18.43
N PRO A 106 19.11 21.83 -18.89
CA PRO A 106 18.83 21.35 -20.25
C PRO A 106 19.41 22.24 -21.34
N ASP A 107 19.67 23.51 -21.07
CA ASP A 107 20.27 24.46 -21.99
C ASP A 107 21.82 24.48 -21.96
N GLY A 108 22.43 23.59 -21.15
CA GLY A 108 23.88 23.44 -21.03
C GLY A 108 24.55 24.50 -20.15
N GLY A 109 23.77 25.14 -19.27
CA GLY A 109 24.23 26.05 -18.24
C GLY A 109 24.86 25.35 -17.03
N GLU A 110 25.07 26.09 -15.96
CA GLU A 110 25.54 25.50 -14.70
C GLU A 110 24.47 24.61 -14.07
N PRO A 111 24.84 23.41 -13.58
CA PRO A 111 23.89 22.52 -12.95
C PRO A 111 23.32 23.17 -11.67
N TYR A 112 22.02 23.04 -11.46
CA TYR A 112 21.38 23.45 -10.23
C TYR A 112 21.72 22.48 -9.11
N GLN A 113 22.28 22.99 -8.02
CA GLN A 113 22.67 22.19 -6.86
C GLN A 113 22.00 22.75 -5.61
N ARG A 114 21.44 21.84 -4.79
CA ARG A 114 20.82 22.18 -3.53
C ARG A 114 21.09 21.10 -2.50
N VAL A 115 21.35 21.53 -1.25
CA VAL A 115 21.34 20.65 -0.09
C VAL A 115 19.93 20.62 0.46
N LEU A 116 19.43 19.42 0.68
CA LEU A 116 18.12 19.15 1.27
C LEU A 116 18.34 18.79 2.75
N GLU A 117 17.70 19.54 3.63
CA GLU A 117 17.80 19.42 5.08
C GLU A 117 16.50 18.83 5.67
N PRO A 118 16.47 18.46 6.97
CA PRO A 118 15.25 17.97 7.62
C PRO A 118 14.07 18.94 7.46
N GLY A 119 12.96 18.42 6.95
CA GLY A 119 11.76 19.19 6.57
C GLY A 119 11.67 19.53 5.09
N ASP A 120 12.76 19.42 4.34
CA ASP A 120 12.71 19.58 2.88
C ASP A 120 12.07 18.36 2.20
N HIS A 121 11.57 18.60 0.97
CA HIS A 121 10.91 17.60 0.16
C HIS A 121 11.60 17.46 -1.19
N PHE A 122 11.50 16.26 -1.77
CA PHE A 122 11.98 16.02 -3.13
C PHE A 122 11.18 14.89 -3.81
N GLY A 123 11.16 14.91 -5.14
CA GLY A 123 10.37 13.96 -5.91
C GLY A 123 8.91 14.38 -6.12
N GLU A 124 8.57 15.63 -5.81
CA GLU A 124 7.24 16.25 -5.91
C GLU A 124 6.74 16.44 -7.34
N ARG A 125 7.65 16.44 -8.33
CA ARG A 125 7.32 16.67 -9.77
C ARG A 125 6.36 15.64 -10.35
N VAL A 126 6.23 14.50 -9.69
CA VAL A 126 5.21 13.48 -10.00
C VAL A 126 3.79 14.04 -10.02
N ILE A 127 3.47 15.02 -9.16
CA ILE A 127 2.14 15.67 -9.12
C ILE A 127 1.82 16.39 -10.44
N PHE A 128 2.85 16.88 -11.13
CA PHE A 128 2.70 17.61 -12.37
C PHE A 128 2.76 16.73 -13.61
N GLY A 129 2.68 15.41 -13.44
CA GLY A 129 2.63 14.43 -14.53
C GLY A 129 4.00 13.99 -15.05
N GLU A 130 5.08 14.34 -14.37
CA GLU A 130 6.40 13.85 -14.73
C GLU A 130 6.60 12.41 -14.25
N ASP A 131 6.79 11.49 -15.20
CA ASP A 131 7.00 10.07 -14.92
C ASP A 131 8.47 9.73 -14.65
N LEU A 132 9.39 10.60 -15.08
CA LEU A 132 10.82 10.38 -14.94
C LEU A 132 11.45 11.37 -13.98
N ARG A 133 12.48 10.91 -13.28
CA ARG A 133 13.31 11.76 -12.43
C ARG A 133 14.19 12.66 -13.30
N VAL A 134 14.25 13.94 -12.97
CA VAL A 134 15.07 14.91 -13.67
C VAL A 134 16.40 15.19 -12.98
N GLY A 135 16.48 14.91 -11.68
CA GLY A 135 17.67 15.18 -10.87
C GLY A 135 18.34 13.93 -10.33
N HIS A 136 19.53 14.12 -9.80
CA HIS A 136 20.29 13.13 -9.05
C HIS A 136 20.25 13.50 -7.57
N VAL A 137 19.82 12.55 -6.71
CA VAL A 137 19.78 12.74 -5.26
C VAL A 137 20.69 11.74 -4.59
N THR A 138 21.61 12.25 -3.74
CA THR A 138 22.58 11.44 -3.01
C THR A 138 22.60 11.84 -1.53
N ALA A 139 22.65 10.85 -0.63
CA ALA A 139 22.80 11.08 0.80
C ALA A 139 24.21 11.58 1.12
N GLN A 140 24.31 12.72 1.80
CA GLN A 140 25.60 13.29 2.22
C GLN A 140 26.11 12.70 3.54
N GLU A 141 25.20 12.17 4.32
CA GLU A 141 25.44 11.50 5.59
C GLU A 141 24.38 10.41 5.81
N ASP A 142 24.49 9.67 6.92
CA ASP A 142 23.45 8.70 7.29
C ASP A 142 22.14 9.43 7.55
N SER A 143 21.14 9.16 6.74
CA SER A 143 19.92 9.97 6.63
C SER A 143 18.68 9.11 6.67
N TYR A 144 17.56 9.68 7.09
CA TYR A 144 16.24 9.04 7.07
C TYR A 144 15.26 9.89 6.28
N CYS A 145 14.50 9.26 5.41
CA CYS A 145 13.38 9.85 4.69
C CYS A 145 12.07 9.15 5.02
N MET A 146 11.01 9.93 5.11
CA MET A 146 9.65 9.43 4.93
C MET A 146 9.38 9.35 3.43
N VAL A 147 8.88 8.21 2.97
CA VAL A 147 8.59 7.95 1.57
C VAL A 147 7.12 7.62 1.43
N ILE A 148 6.45 8.30 0.51
CA ILE A 148 5.08 8.01 0.08
C ILE A 148 5.20 7.44 -1.34
N GLU A 149 4.63 6.26 -1.60
CA GLU A 149 4.65 5.67 -2.93
C GLU A 149 3.87 6.55 -3.91
N ARG A 150 4.28 6.52 -5.19
CA ARG A 150 3.72 7.38 -6.24
C ARG A 150 2.19 7.35 -6.30
N GLU A 151 1.60 6.17 -6.29
CA GLU A 151 0.14 6.00 -6.41
C GLU A 151 -0.60 6.66 -5.24
N ASP A 152 -0.10 6.44 -4.02
CA ASP A 152 -0.68 7.03 -2.82
C ASP A 152 -0.50 8.54 -2.79
N PHE A 153 0.67 9.04 -3.21
CA PHE A 153 0.95 10.47 -3.27
C PHE A 153 0.03 11.19 -4.28
N LEU A 154 -0.16 10.61 -5.47
CA LEU A 154 -1.08 11.14 -6.46
C LEU A 154 -2.54 11.11 -5.97
N HIS A 155 -2.91 10.04 -5.25
CA HIS A 155 -4.23 9.97 -4.64
C HIS A 155 -4.44 11.06 -3.60
N PHE A 156 -3.46 11.31 -2.72
CA PHE A 156 -3.52 12.43 -1.76
C PHE A 156 -3.61 13.79 -2.46
N ALA A 157 -2.82 14.01 -3.50
CA ALA A 157 -2.86 15.26 -4.26
C ALA A 157 -4.23 15.51 -4.92
N THR A 158 -4.88 14.44 -5.40
CA THR A 158 -6.22 14.52 -5.98
C THR A 158 -7.30 14.82 -4.94
N CYS A 159 -7.16 14.23 -3.73
CA CYS A 159 -8.10 14.45 -2.63
C CYS A 159 -7.96 15.82 -1.98
N PHE A 160 -6.75 16.39 -1.99
CA PHE A 160 -6.42 17.61 -1.28
C PHE A 160 -5.80 18.65 -2.23
N LYS A 161 -6.66 19.42 -2.89
CA LYS A 161 -6.22 20.44 -3.87
C LYS A 161 -5.20 21.44 -3.32
N PHE A 162 -5.22 21.73 -2.02
CA PHE A 162 -4.23 22.61 -1.39
C PHE A 162 -2.80 22.08 -1.46
N LEU A 163 -2.60 20.76 -1.61
CA LEU A 163 -1.28 20.15 -1.77
C LEU A 163 -0.67 20.52 -3.13
N GLU A 164 -1.47 20.51 -4.18
CA GLU A 164 -1.03 20.93 -5.52
C GLU A 164 -0.55 22.39 -5.50
N ASP A 165 -1.34 23.26 -4.88
CA ASP A 165 -0.99 24.70 -4.74
C ASP A 165 0.26 24.89 -3.87
N TYR A 166 0.39 24.11 -2.78
CA TYR A 166 1.55 24.13 -1.92
C TYR A 166 2.83 23.74 -2.70
N PHE A 167 2.81 22.63 -3.43
CA PHE A 167 3.97 22.18 -4.18
C PHE A 167 4.29 23.06 -5.38
N LYS A 168 3.30 23.67 -6.04
CA LYS A 168 3.55 24.72 -7.03
C LYS A 168 4.34 25.90 -6.43
N ASN A 169 3.91 26.38 -5.29
CA ASN A 169 4.59 27.46 -4.59
C ASN A 169 5.99 27.07 -4.12
N TYR A 170 6.14 25.84 -3.63
CA TYR A 170 7.42 25.26 -3.22
C TYR A 170 8.41 25.23 -4.41
N ILE A 171 8.00 24.67 -5.54
CA ILE A 171 8.84 24.61 -6.76
C ILE A 171 9.18 26.01 -7.23
N ASN A 172 8.23 26.93 -7.30
CA ASN A 172 8.46 28.30 -7.74
C ASN A 172 9.41 29.07 -6.80
N GLY A 173 9.46 28.73 -5.54
CA GLY A 173 10.34 29.36 -4.57
C GLY A 173 11.79 28.86 -4.60
N TYR A 174 11.98 27.59 -5.00
CA TYR A 174 13.31 26.95 -4.90
C TYR A 174 13.97 26.65 -6.25
N PHE A 175 13.20 26.49 -7.32
CA PHE A 175 13.76 26.13 -8.62
C PHE A 175 13.77 27.34 -9.56
N PRO A 176 14.86 27.52 -10.34
CA PRO A 176 14.92 28.50 -11.42
C PRO A 176 13.86 28.20 -12.49
N GLU A 177 13.47 29.23 -13.23
CA GLU A 177 12.32 29.18 -14.16
C GLU A 177 12.48 28.10 -15.24
N ASN A 178 13.68 27.89 -15.74
CA ASN A 178 14.03 26.88 -16.75
C ASN A 178 14.00 25.43 -16.26
N LEU A 179 13.91 25.21 -14.94
CA LEU A 179 13.83 23.89 -14.30
C LEU A 179 12.45 23.59 -13.67
N ARG A 180 11.46 24.44 -13.88
CA ARG A 180 10.08 24.21 -13.41
C ARG A 180 9.35 23.27 -14.36
N PRO A 181 8.43 22.40 -13.83
CA PRO A 181 7.63 21.46 -14.63
C PRO A 181 6.61 22.17 -15.51
#